data_fb95fedd09e06c72942c900fabf2f65b
#
_entry.id   fb95fedd09e06c72942c900fabf2f65b
#
_cell.length_a   1.000
_cell.length_b   1.000
_cell.length_c   1.000
_cell.angle_alpha   90.00
_cell.angle_beta   90.00
_cell.angle_gamma   90.00
#
_symmetry.space_group_name_H-M   'P 1'
#
loop_
_entity.id
_entity.type
_entity.pdbx_description
1 polymer ?
#
loop_
_entity_poly.entity_id
_entity_poly.type
_entity_poly.pdbx_seq_one_letter_code
_entity_poly.pdbx_strand_id
1 'polypeptide(L)'
;MLDIGERCRRLEDYRQAFAAPVLHPALLPVTVGADHVLRITGEQVIGVLESCRSMFDTVRLVDPEICMQLTDTSDGAVVEKSEHCYAIWNKTQRCEHCISQGVIRTRRAQTKVEAVGDKVFYVHAVCVEVDGTPYALELVSPIRMEDLRGNEDASVLNQLLLRNRQVYIDSATHVYNRRYFDDRLRNLDGEFTLAMLDLDHFKHINDTYGHPAGDAALSRVAQAIRSAIRTGDELVHYGGDEFFLLFHDMPQNALKKKLESIRAAVESLEFPEYPGLRITVSIGGAHAVGPLADTVQKADQALYHAKAAKNRTALYKEDLQ
;
A
#
# COMPACT_ATOMS: atom_id res chain seq x y z
N MET A 1 15.64 16.78 -25.85
CA MET A 1 14.83 16.36 -24.69
C MET A 1 13.75 17.43 -24.50
N LEU A 2 12.48 17.07 -24.51
CA LEU A 2 11.38 18.01 -24.32
C LEU A 2 11.43 18.56 -22.89
N ASP A 3 11.05 19.84 -22.72
CA ASP A 3 10.92 20.42 -21.39
C ASP A 3 9.68 19.84 -20.65
N ILE A 4 9.61 20.05 -19.34
CA ILE A 4 8.52 19.51 -18.47
C ILE A 4 7.16 20.01 -18.95
N GLY A 5 7.04 21.28 -19.35
CA GLY A 5 5.77 21.86 -19.80
C GLY A 5 5.26 21.24 -21.10
N GLU A 6 6.16 20.90 -22.02
CA GLU A 6 5.82 20.23 -23.27
C GLU A 6 5.41 18.77 -23.04
N ARG A 7 6.07 18.07 -22.11
CA ARG A 7 5.69 16.70 -21.72
C ARG A 7 4.32 16.64 -21.07
N CYS A 8 4.00 17.58 -20.19
CA CYS A 8 2.68 17.70 -19.59
C CYS A 8 1.59 17.96 -20.64
N ARG A 9 1.84 18.89 -21.58
CA ARG A 9 0.88 19.16 -22.67
C ARG A 9 0.62 17.96 -23.52
N ARG A 10 1.64 17.20 -23.92
CA ARG A 10 1.45 15.97 -24.72
C ARG A 10 0.61 14.92 -24.02
N LEU A 11 0.82 14.69 -22.72
CA LEU A 11 -0.05 13.76 -21.97
C LEU A 11 -1.48 14.27 -21.88
N GLU A 12 -1.70 15.57 -21.76
CA GLU A 12 -3.03 16.17 -21.78
C GLU A 12 -3.70 16.05 -23.16
N ASP A 13 -2.96 16.26 -24.26
CA ASP A 13 -3.46 16.07 -25.60
C ASP A 13 -3.91 14.61 -25.83
N TYR A 14 -3.13 13.62 -25.36
CA TYR A 14 -3.53 12.21 -25.40
C TYR A 14 -4.76 11.93 -24.54
N ARG A 15 -4.87 12.54 -23.36
CA ARG A 15 -6.05 12.42 -22.48
C ARG A 15 -7.31 12.98 -23.14
N GLN A 16 -7.23 14.14 -23.83
CA GLN A 16 -8.35 14.72 -24.54
C GLN A 16 -8.78 13.86 -25.75
N ALA A 17 -7.81 13.29 -26.46
CA ALA A 17 -8.09 12.35 -27.54
C ALA A 17 -8.78 11.08 -27.04
N PHE A 18 -8.48 10.63 -25.81
CA PHE A 18 -9.11 9.47 -25.17
C PHE A 18 -10.59 9.71 -24.81
N ALA A 19 -10.97 10.94 -24.50
CA ALA A 19 -12.33 11.32 -24.15
C ALA A 19 -13.27 11.42 -25.38
N ALA A 20 -12.73 11.37 -26.60
CA ALA A 20 -13.51 11.41 -27.82
C ALA A 20 -14.04 10.00 -28.20
N PRO A 21 -15.29 9.86 -28.71
CA PRO A 21 -15.81 8.56 -29.14
C PRO A 21 -14.98 8.04 -30.31
N VAL A 22 -14.29 6.93 -30.12
CA VAL A 22 -13.37 6.35 -31.12
C VAL A 22 -14.13 5.45 -32.08
N LEU A 23 -14.03 5.77 -33.38
CA LEU A 23 -14.31 4.85 -34.47
C LEU A 23 -13.24 3.73 -34.48
N HIS A 24 -13.65 2.47 -34.51
CA HIS A 24 -12.84 1.26 -34.45
C HIS A 24 -11.38 1.42 -34.93
N PRO A 25 -10.37 1.19 -34.11
CA PRO A 25 -8.98 1.29 -34.54
C PRO A 25 -8.68 0.11 -35.50
N ALA A 26 -8.29 0.44 -36.70
CA ALA A 26 -7.58 -0.53 -37.52
C ALA A 26 -6.31 -0.93 -36.79
N LEU A 27 -5.98 -2.23 -36.78
CA LEU A 27 -4.70 -2.74 -36.26
C LEU A 27 -3.56 -1.98 -36.94
N LEU A 28 -3.03 -0.99 -36.24
CA LEU A 28 -1.95 -0.15 -36.78
C LEU A 28 -0.63 -0.92 -36.69
N PRO A 29 0.21 -0.87 -37.72
CA PRO A 29 1.50 -1.56 -37.69
C PRO A 29 2.38 -0.94 -36.61
N VAL A 30 2.56 -1.69 -35.54
CA VAL A 30 3.47 -1.32 -34.44
C VAL A 30 4.84 -1.85 -34.79
N THR A 31 5.86 -1.00 -34.79
CA THR A 31 7.23 -1.42 -35.06
C THR A 31 7.98 -1.65 -33.74
N VAL A 32 8.40 -2.90 -33.52
CA VAL A 32 9.31 -3.24 -32.42
C VAL A 32 10.74 -3.23 -33.00
N GLY A 33 11.58 -2.33 -32.49
CA GLY A 33 12.98 -2.28 -32.88
C GLY A 33 13.78 -3.47 -32.37
N ALA A 34 14.98 -3.70 -32.93
CA ALA A 34 15.92 -4.73 -32.45
C ALA A 34 16.33 -4.52 -30.97
N ASP A 35 16.12 -3.33 -30.44
CA ASP A 35 16.32 -2.94 -29.03
C ASP A 35 15.11 -3.22 -28.13
N HIS A 36 14.08 -3.93 -28.63
CA HIS A 36 12.82 -4.22 -27.95
C HIS A 36 12.02 -2.99 -27.50
N VAL A 37 12.25 -1.83 -28.11
CA VAL A 37 11.50 -0.61 -27.87
C VAL A 37 10.35 -0.53 -28.87
N LEU A 38 9.15 -0.30 -28.35
CA LEU A 38 7.95 -0.03 -29.15
C LEU A 38 8.00 1.42 -29.62
N ARG A 39 7.95 1.67 -30.94
CA ARG A 39 7.93 3.02 -31.51
C ARG A 39 6.59 3.29 -32.15
N ILE A 40 5.93 4.33 -31.68
CA ILE A 40 4.59 4.73 -32.14
C ILE A 40 4.50 6.25 -32.30
N THR A 41 3.52 6.69 -33.06
CA THR A 41 3.15 8.11 -33.14
C THR A 41 2.12 8.45 -32.04
N GLY A 42 1.92 9.76 -31.76
CA GLY A 42 0.90 10.21 -30.84
C GLY A 42 -0.51 9.72 -31.21
N GLU A 43 -0.84 9.64 -32.50
CA GLU A 43 -2.11 9.14 -32.99
C GLU A 43 -2.31 7.64 -32.71
N GLN A 44 -1.23 6.88 -32.57
CA GLN A 44 -1.28 5.43 -32.30
C GLN A 44 -1.40 5.09 -30.81
N VAL A 45 -1.16 6.04 -29.91
CA VAL A 45 -1.15 5.80 -28.45
C VAL A 45 -2.46 5.15 -28.00
N ILE A 46 -3.59 5.71 -28.40
CA ILE A 46 -4.91 5.22 -27.99
C ILE A 46 -5.14 3.80 -28.48
N GLY A 47 -4.88 3.54 -29.76
CA GLY A 47 -5.06 2.20 -30.33
C GLY A 47 -4.20 1.13 -29.64
N VAL A 48 -2.97 1.50 -29.20
CA VAL A 48 -2.09 0.59 -28.45
C VAL A 48 -2.65 0.33 -27.06
N LEU A 49 -3.09 1.38 -26.33
CA LEU A 49 -3.67 1.22 -25.00
C LEU A 49 -4.94 0.38 -25.04
N GLU A 50 -5.85 0.64 -25.98
CA GLU A 50 -7.08 -0.14 -26.17
C GLU A 50 -6.81 -1.61 -26.55
N SER A 51 -5.82 -1.86 -27.40
CA SER A 51 -5.43 -3.23 -27.75
C SER A 51 -4.91 -4.01 -26.53
N CYS A 52 -4.19 -3.35 -25.64
CA CYS A 52 -3.70 -3.97 -24.40
C CYS A 52 -4.82 -4.18 -23.37
N ARG A 53 -5.90 -3.37 -23.38
CA ARG A 53 -7.03 -3.51 -22.44
C ARG A 53 -7.76 -4.84 -22.55
N SER A 54 -7.79 -5.45 -23.72
CA SER A 54 -8.41 -6.78 -23.89
C SER A 54 -7.69 -7.87 -23.09
N MET A 55 -6.45 -7.61 -22.64
CA MET A 55 -5.58 -8.59 -21.98
C MET A 55 -5.22 -8.21 -20.53
N PHE A 56 -5.35 -6.93 -20.16
CA PHE A 56 -4.91 -6.41 -18.84
C PHE A 56 -6.00 -5.54 -18.21
N ASP A 57 -6.17 -5.64 -16.91
CA ASP A 57 -7.21 -4.90 -16.16
C ASP A 57 -6.94 -3.40 -16.11
N THR A 58 -5.68 -3.00 -16.12
CA THR A 58 -5.30 -1.59 -16.18
C THR A 58 -4.09 -1.42 -17.10
N VAL A 59 -4.21 -0.50 -18.04
CA VAL A 59 -3.14 -0.14 -18.97
C VAL A 59 -2.85 1.33 -18.81
N ARG A 60 -1.59 1.69 -18.66
CA ARG A 60 -1.21 3.08 -18.44
C ARG A 60 0.10 3.46 -19.11
N LEU A 61 0.12 4.65 -19.68
CA LEU A 61 1.32 5.30 -20.20
C LEU A 61 1.87 6.23 -19.12
N VAL A 62 3.08 5.98 -18.65
CA VAL A 62 3.70 6.69 -17.53
C VAL A 62 4.90 7.49 -18.02
N ASP A 63 4.91 8.77 -17.67
CA ASP A 63 6.11 9.60 -17.75
C ASP A 63 6.77 9.68 -16.36
N PRO A 64 7.83 8.89 -16.11
CA PRO A 64 8.45 8.85 -14.80
C PRO A 64 9.35 10.06 -14.49
N GLU A 65 9.67 10.91 -15.47
CA GLU A 65 10.45 12.14 -15.21
C GLU A 65 9.61 13.18 -14.49
N ILE A 66 8.34 13.33 -14.90
CA ILE A 66 7.38 14.24 -14.29
C ILE A 66 6.43 13.54 -13.33
N CYS A 67 6.55 12.23 -13.16
CA CYS A 67 5.69 11.38 -12.32
C CYS A 67 4.20 11.44 -12.70
N MET A 68 3.87 11.66 -13.97
CA MET A 68 2.50 11.70 -14.47
C MET A 68 2.13 10.44 -15.24
N GLN A 69 0.83 10.21 -15.37
CA GLN A 69 0.29 9.06 -16.09
C GLN A 69 -0.92 9.40 -16.94
N LEU A 70 -1.07 8.67 -18.03
CA LEU A 70 -2.32 8.48 -18.74
C LEU A 70 -2.80 7.06 -18.45
N THR A 71 -3.95 6.92 -17.81
CA THR A 71 -4.50 5.62 -17.40
C THR A 71 -5.84 5.42 -18.07
N ASP A 72 -6.08 4.21 -18.53
CA ASP A 72 -7.37 3.75 -18.96
C ASP A 72 -7.79 2.53 -18.13
N THR A 73 -9.05 2.51 -17.69
CA THR A 73 -9.64 1.43 -16.90
C THR A 73 -10.73 0.71 -17.67
N SER A 74 -10.92 -0.57 -17.38
CA SER A 74 -11.90 -1.46 -18.03
C SER A 74 -13.36 -0.96 -17.99
N ASP A 75 -13.68 0.00 -17.13
CA ASP A 75 -15.03 0.54 -16.96
C ASP A 75 -15.33 1.75 -17.86
N GLY A 76 -14.42 2.09 -18.79
CA GLY A 76 -14.60 3.23 -19.70
C GLY A 76 -14.48 4.59 -19.00
N ALA A 77 -14.26 4.62 -17.70
CA ALA A 77 -13.99 5.84 -16.96
C ALA A 77 -12.48 6.14 -17.01
N VAL A 78 -12.11 7.21 -17.67
CA VAL A 78 -10.81 7.83 -17.47
C VAL A 78 -10.72 8.15 -15.97
N VAL A 79 -9.80 7.51 -15.25
CA VAL A 79 -9.65 7.78 -13.83
C VAL A 79 -9.02 9.15 -13.66
N GLU A 80 -9.86 10.15 -13.51
CA GLU A 80 -9.49 11.55 -13.22
C GLU A 80 -8.80 11.76 -11.87
N LYS A 81 -8.56 10.70 -11.07
CA LYS A 81 -8.30 10.89 -9.64
C LYS A 81 -6.86 11.10 -9.23
N SER A 82 -5.89 10.89 -10.07
CA SER A 82 -4.53 11.33 -9.73
C SER A 82 -3.68 11.43 -10.98
N GLU A 83 -3.16 12.61 -11.22
CA GLU A 83 -2.19 12.84 -12.30
C GLU A 83 -0.87 12.11 -12.02
N HIS A 84 -0.58 11.80 -10.76
CA HIS A 84 0.67 11.18 -10.35
C HIS A 84 0.66 9.66 -10.50
N CYS A 85 1.67 9.13 -11.16
CA CYS A 85 1.80 7.70 -11.47
C CYS A 85 1.91 6.80 -10.22
N TYR A 86 2.34 7.33 -9.09
CA TYR A 86 2.49 6.59 -7.83
C TYR A 86 1.18 6.50 -7.02
N ALA A 87 0.21 7.36 -7.30
CA ALA A 87 -1.03 7.41 -6.53
C ALA A 87 -1.92 6.18 -6.71
N ILE A 88 -1.85 5.49 -7.86
CA ILE A 88 -2.55 4.21 -8.06
C ILE A 88 -2.10 3.14 -7.04
N TRP A 89 -0.90 3.30 -6.49
CA TRP A 89 -0.31 2.42 -5.48
C TRP A 89 -0.55 2.91 -4.05
N ASN A 90 -1.48 3.85 -3.83
CA ASN A 90 -1.72 4.54 -2.57
C ASN A 90 -0.45 5.17 -1.97
N LYS A 91 0.46 5.64 -2.82
CA LYS A 91 1.69 6.32 -2.40
C LYS A 91 1.52 7.83 -2.54
N THR A 92 2.11 8.57 -1.62
CA THR A 92 2.10 10.04 -1.61
C THR A 92 3.34 10.64 -2.27
N GLN A 93 4.34 9.81 -2.55
CA GLN A 93 5.60 10.22 -3.15
C GLN A 93 6.11 9.22 -4.18
N ARG A 94 7.09 9.64 -4.96
CA ARG A 94 7.74 8.84 -6.01
C ARG A 94 8.25 7.49 -5.45
N CYS A 95 8.05 6.42 -6.24
CA CYS A 95 8.54 5.09 -5.88
C CYS A 95 10.08 5.06 -5.83
N GLU A 96 10.67 4.56 -4.74
CA GLU A 96 12.13 4.39 -4.62
C GLU A 96 12.71 3.48 -5.71
N HIS A 97 12.01 2.40 -6.02
CA HIS A 97 12.34 1.47 -7.11
C HIS A 97 11.33 1.60 -8.23
N CYS A 98 11.42 2.71 -8.97
CA CYS A 98 10.51 3.01 -10.06
C CYS A 98 10.78 2.11 -11.27
N ILE A 99 9.90 1.16 -11.52
CA ILE A 99 9.98 0.25 -12.68
C ILE A 99 9.90 1.03 -14.00
N SER A 100 9.05 2.07 -14.09
CA SER A 100 8.89 2.91 -15.27
C SER A 100 10.20 3.64 -15.64
N GLN A 101 10.92 4.16 -14.63
CA GLN A 101 12.23 4.76 -14.85
C GLN A 101 13.26 3.70 -15.26
N GLY A 102 13.15 2.51 -14.67
CA GLY A 102 14.03 1.38 -15.00
C GLY A 102 13.93 0.99 -16.48
N VAL A 103 12.72 0.83 -17.03
CA VAL A 103 12.54 0.43 -18.44
C VAL A 103 12.99 1.52 -19.42
N ILE A 104 12.78 2.78 -19.10
CA ILE A 104 13.28 3.89 -19.93
C ILE A 104 14.81 3.90 -19.99
N ARG A 105 15.46 3.74 -18.83
CA ARG A 105 16.91 3.74 -18.72
C ARG A 105 17.55 2.52 -19.40
N THR A 106 16.97 1.33 -19.20
CA THR A 106 17.60 0.07 -19.66
C THR A 106 17.10 -0.37 -21.03
N ARG A 107 16.02 0.20 -21.55
CA ARG A 107 15.30 -0.22 -22.76
C ARG A 107 14.89 -1.71 -22.71
N ARG A 108 14.78 -2.28 -21.52
CA ARG A 108 14.37 -3.67 -21.31
C ARG A 108 13.08 -3.72 -20.50
N ALA A 109 12.20 -4.64 -20.87
CA ALA A 109 11.02 -4.92 -20.08
C ALA A 109 11.38 -5.25 -18.63
N GLN A 110 10.58 -4.79 -17.71
CA GLN A 110 10.72 -5.07 -16.28
C GLN A 110 9.37 -5.45 -15.69
N THR A 111 9.43 -6.21 -14.63
CA THR A 111 8.24 -6.66 -13.92
C THR A 111 8.38 -6.39 -12.43
N LYS A 112 7.26 -6.13 -11.76
CA LYS A 112 7.21 -6.08 -10.31
C LYS A 112 5.87 -6.62 -9.82
N VAL A 113 5.84 -6.98 -8.56
CA VAL A 113 4.61 -7.24 -7.81
C VAL A 113 4.41 -6.09 -6.85
N GLU A 114 3.22 -5.50 -6.85
CA GLU A 114 2.86 -4.39 -5.98
C GLU A 114 1.63 -4.77 -5.16
N ALA A 115 1.68 -4.49 -3.85
CA ALA A 115 0.55 -4.74 -2.95
C ALA A 115 -0.12 -3.42 -2.59
N VAL A 116 -1.45 -3.37 -2.69
CA VAL A 116 -2.27 -2.22 -2.33
C VAL A 116 -3.43 -2.71 -1.47
N GLY A 117 -3.35 -2.47 -0.18
CA GLY A 117 -4.30 -3.05 0.78
C GLY A 117 -4.24 -4.58 0.76
N ASP A 118 -5.39 -5.21 0.55
CA ASP A 118 -5.55 -6.66 0.45
C ASP A 118 -5.33 -7.22 -0.96
N LYS A 119 -5.12 -6.35 -1.96
CA LYS A 119 -4.94 -6.71 -3.35
C LYS A 119 -3.47 -6.74 -3.73
N VAL A 120 -3.12 -7.68 -4.59
CA VAL A 120 -1.77 -7.82 -5.15
C VAL A 120 -1.86 -7.71 -6.66
N PHE A 121 -0.96 -6.94 -7.25
CA PHE A 121 -0.94 -6.69 -8.68
C PHE A 121 0.39 -7.13 -9.28
N TYR A 122 0.30 -7.77 -10.43
CA TYR A 122 1.44 -7.98 -11.30
C TYR A 122 1.54 -6.80 -12.28
N VAL A 123 2.70 -6.20 -12.35
CA VAL A 123 2.98 -5.06 -13.21
C VAL A 123 4.08 -5.42 -14.18
N HIS A 124 3.76 -5.39 -15.46
CA HIS A 124 4.72 -5.53 -16.54
C HIS A 124 4.92 -4.17 -17.21
N ALA A 125 6.15 -3.69 -17.31
CA ALA A 125 6.47 -2.42 -17.91
C ALA A 125 7.40 -2.58 -19.09
N VAL A 126 7.12 -1.88 -20.17
CA VAL A 126 7.96 -1.81 -21.37
C VAL A 126 8.24 -0.36 -21.77
N CYS A 127 9.35 -0.14 -22.44
CA CYS A 127 9.67 1.19 -22.99
C CYS A 127 8.92 1.39 -24.30
N VAL A 128 8.21 2.52 -24.39
CA VAL A 128 7.54 2.98 -25.61
C VAL A 128 8.07 4.35 -25.96
N GLU A 129 8.47 4.54 -27.22
CA GLU A 129 8.82 5.86 -27.74
C GLU A 129 7.61 6.39 -28.54
N VAL A 130 7.05 7.50 -28.06
CA VAL A 130 5.97 8.21 -28.74
C VAL A 130 6.55 9.48 -29.35
N ASP A 131 6.56 9.56 -30.67
CA ASP A 131 7.20 10.68 -31.42
C ASP A 131 8.61 10.99 -30.92
N GLY A 132 9.40 9.93 -30.67
CA GLY A 132 10.77 10.02 -30.17
C GLY A 132 10.91 10.35 -28.67
N THR A 133 9.83 10.51 -27.95
CA THR A 133 9.85 10.72 -26.48
C THR A 133 9.61 9.39 -25.75
N PRO A 134 10.48 8.98 -24.81
CA PRO A 134 10.33 7.72 -24.13
C PRO A 134 9.32 7.81 -22.99
N TYR A 135 8.44 6.83 -22.91
CA TYR A 135 7.47 6.58 -21.86
C TYR A 135 7.56 5.13 -21.39
N ALA A 136 6.98 4.83 -20.24
CA ALA A 136 6.76 3.45 -19.80
C ALA A 136 5.29 3.07 -20.04
N LEU A 137 5.06 2.03 -20.83
CA LEU A 137 3.76 1.38 -20.90
C LEU A 137 3.70 0.34 -19.78
N GLU A 138 2.84 0.55 -18.81
CA GLU A 138 2.61 -0.39 -17.71
C GLU A 138 1.30 -1.13 -17.91
N LEU A 139 1.40 -2.45 -17.87
CA LEU A 139 0.32 -3.42 -18.00
C LEU A 139 0.11 -4.03 -16.62
N VAL A 140 -1.05 -3.83 -16.03
CA VAL A 140 -1.33 -4.17 -14.64
C VAL A 140 -2.49 -5.16 -14.58
N SER A 141 -2.29 -6.26 -13.88
CA SER A 141 -3.33 -7.25 -13.61
C SER A 141 -3.38 -7.58 -12.12
N PRO A 142 -4.58 -7.66 -11.52
CA PRO A 142 -4.71 -8.19 -10.18
C PRO A 142 -4.32 -9.68 -10.18
N ILE A 143 -3.60 -10.10 -9.16
CA ILE A 143 -3.30 -11.52 -8.95
C ILE A 143 -4.43 -12.10 -8.11
N ARG A 144 -5.25 -12.96 -8.69
CA ARG A 144 -6.30 -13.68 -7.99
C ARG A 144 -5.74 -15.02 -7.52
N MET A 145 -6.08 -15.40 -6.28
CA MET A 145 -5.63 -16.70 -5.73
C MET A 145 -6.14 -17.90 -6.57
N GLU A 146 -7.19 -17.70 -7.35
CA GLU A 146 -7.79 -18.69 -8.26
C GLU A 146 -6.89 -18.94 -9.48
N ASP A 147 -6.23 -17.89 -9.99
CA ASP A 147 -5.34 -17.95 -11.17
C ASP A 147 -4.04 -18.69 -10.87
N LEU A 148 -3.76 -18.95 -9.59
CA LEU A 148 -2.53 -19.59 -9.11
C LEU A 148 -2.63 -21.11 -8.99
N ARG A 149 -3.79 -21.70 -9.32
CA ARG A 149 -4.01 -23.15 -9.26
C ARG A 149 -3.80 -23.76 -10.65
N GLY A 150 -2.62 -24.29 -10.91
CA GLY A 150 -2.42 -25.23 -12.02
C GLY A 150 -1.35 -24.94 -13.07
N ASN A 151 -0.51 -23.93 -12.92
CA ASN A 151 0.57 -23.62 -13.87
C ASN A 151 1.95 -23.64 -13.21
N GLU A 152 2.97 -24.24 -13.86
CA GLU A 152 4.35 -24.25 -13.33
C GLU A 152 4.94 -22.82 -13.20
N ASP A 153 4.59 -21.89 -14.08
CA ASP A 153 4.95 -20.48 -13.98
C ASP A 153 4.26 -19.78 -12.80
N ALA A 154 3.06 -20.24 -12.41
CA ALA A 154 2.38 -19.83 -11.19
C ALA A 154 3.17 -20.21 -9.92
N SER A 155 4.02 -21.22 -9.97
CA SER A 155 4.88 -21.64 -8.85
C SER A 155 5.90 -20.54 -8.49
N VAL A 156 6.54 -19.91 -9.45
CA VAL A 156 7.52 -18.82 -9.21
C VAL A 156 6.82 -17.56 -8.67
N LEU A 157 5.67 -17.23 -9.26
CA LEU A 157 4.86 -16.09 -8.78
C LEU A 157 4.29 -16.35 -7.40
N ASN A 158 3.77 -17.56 -7.14
CA ASN A 158 3.36 -18.01 -5.80
C ASN A 158 4.51 -17.95 -4.80
N GLN A 159 5.71 -18.40 -5.17
CA GLN A 159 6.88 -18.30 -4.31
C GLN A 159 7.26 -16.83 -4.03
N LEU A 160 7.17 -15.94 -5.00
CA LEU A 160 7.40 -14.50 -4.82
C LEU A 160 6.34 -13.85 -3.92
N LEU A 161 5.07 -14.20 -4.11
CA LEU A 161 3.97 -13.73 -3.26
C LEU A 161 4.06 -14.27 -1.84
N LEU A 162 4.38 -15.56 -1.69
CA LEU A 162 4.61 -16.18 -0.39
C LEU A 162 5.85 -15.59 0.28
N ARG A 163 6.94 -15.35 -0.46
CA ARG A 163 8.12 -14.66 0.07
C ARG A 163 7.79 -13.21 0.48
N ASN A 164 7.04 -12.47 -0.33
CA ASN A 164 6.63 -11.10 0.03
C ASN A 164 5.71 -11.10 1.26
N ARG A 165 4.77 -12.04 1.36
CA ARG A 165 3.97 -12.25 2.58
C ARG A 165 4.85 -12.65 3.76
N GLN A 166 5.76 -13.61 3.58
CA GLN A 166 6.69 -14.05 4.63
C GLN A 166 7.64 -12.93 5.08
N VAL A 167 7.97 -11.98 4.20
CA VAL A 167 8.85 -10.85 4.53
C VAL A 167 8.14 -9.81 5.39
N TYR A 168 6.85 -9.54 5.14
CA TYR A 168 6.13 -8.41 5.75
C TYR A 168 4.97 -8.79 6.66
N ILE A 169 4.56 -10.04 6.70
CA ILE A 169 3.49 -10.50 7.58
C ILE A 169 4.09 -11.22 8.78
N ASP A 170 3.60 -10.88 9.95
CA ASP A 170 3.92 -11.57 11.20
C ASP A 170 3.22 -12.93 11.25
N SER A 171 3.95 -13.98 11.58
CA SER A 171 3.45 -15.35 11.53
C SER A 171 2.43 -15.68 12.63
N ALA A 172 2.50 -15.01 13.78
CA ALA A 172 1.60 -15.25 14.90
C ALA A 172 0.29 -14.47 14.79
N THR A 173 0.37 -13.23 14.32
CA THR A 173 -0.75 -12.29 14.32
C THR A 173 -1.41 -12.10 12.96
N HIS A 174 -0.73 -12.48 11.87
CA HIS A 174 -1.16 -12.31 10.48
C HIS A 174 -1.41 -10.85 10.05
N VAL A 175 -0.86 -9.89 10.78
CA VAL A 175 -0.80 -8.48 10.41
C VAL A 175 0.61 -8.13 9.92
N TYR A 176 0.86 -6.90 9.51
CA TYR A 176 2.20 -6.50 9.11
C TYR A 176 3.19 -6.65 10.27
N ASN A 177 4.44 -6.99 9.97
CA ASN A 177 5.51 -7.09 10.95
C ASN A 177 6.34 -5.78 11.01
N ARG A 178 7.29 -5.70 11.96
CA ARG A 178 8.17 -4.56 12.14
C ARG A 178 8.96 -4.20 10.88
N ARG A 179 9.37 -5.21 10.09
CA ARG A 179 10.09 -4.97 8.85
C ARG A 179 9.27 -4.16 7.85
N TYR A 180 7.95 -4.41 7.77
CA TYR A 180 7.05 -3.59 6.96
C TYR A 180 7.09 -2.12 7.39
N PHE A 181 7.06 -1.85 8.70
CA PHE A 181 7.18 -0.50 9.24
C PHE A 181 8.51 0.14 8.82
N ASP A 182 9.63 -0.56 9.05
CA ASP A 182 10.97 -0.02 8.77
C ASP A 182 11.18 0.25 7.27
N ASP A 183 10.72 -0.64 6.39
CA ASP A 183 10.94 -0.57 4.94
C ASP A 183 9.92 0.35 4.21
N ARG A 184 8.70 0.51 4.75
CA ARG A 184 7.58 1.14 4.03
C ARG A 184 7.05 2.41 4.69
N LEU A 185 7.07 2.51 6.01
CA LEU A 185 6.41 3.59 6.72
C LEU A 185 7.40 4.58 7.34
N ARG A 186 8.48 4.12 7.91
CA ARG A 186 9.39 4.88 8.76
C ARG A 186 9.82 6.23 8.18
N ASN A 187 10.04 6.31 6.88
CA ASN A 187 10.56 7.49 6.19
C ASN A 187 9.48 8.33 5.49
N LEU A 188 8.21 8.08 5.81
CA LEU A 188 7.12 8.89 5.28
C LEU A 188 7.14 10.29 5.91
N ASP A 189 6.74 11.28 5.12
CA ASP A 189 6.55 12.67 5.54
C ASP A 189 5.17 13.15 5.10
N GLY A 190 4.43 13.81 5.98
CA GLY A 190 3.08 14.24 5.70
C GLY A 190 2.24 14.51 6.95
N GLU A 191 0.93 14.45 6.80
CA GLU A 191 -0.02 14.50 7.91
C GLU A 191 -0.41 13.10 8.33
N PHE A 192 -0.18 12.75 9.61
CA PHE A 192 -0.42 11.42 10.11
C PHE A 192 -1.29 11.40 11.36
N THR A 193 -2.23 10.47 11.38
CA THR A 193 -2.99 10.08 12.57
C THR A 193 -2.63 8.63 12.89
N LEU A 194 -2.02 8.39 14.04
CA LEU A 194 -1.51 7.06 14.39
C LEU A 194 -1.62 6.75 15.88
N ALA A 195 -1.39 5.50 16.25
CA ALA A 195 -1.34 5.06 17.62
C ALA A 195 -0.27 3.97 17.83
N MET A 196 0.33 4.00 19.03
CA MET A 196 1.09 2.91 19.61
C MET A 196 0.25 2.20 20.67
N LEU A 197 0.27 0.88 20.66
CA LEU A 197 -0.48 0.04 21.57
C LEU A 197 0.46 -0.97 22.23
N ASP A 198 0.15 -1.31 23.50
CA ASP A 198 0.91 -2.30 24.25
C ASP A 198 -0.04 -3.13 25.11
N LEU A 199 0.13 -4.45 25.07
CA LEU A 199 -0.69 -5.39 25.81
C LEU A 199 -0.34 -5.37 27.30
N ASP A 200 -1.32 -5.03 28.12
CA ASP A 200 -1.12 -4.96 29.55
C ASP A 200 -0.83 -6.35 30.15
N HIS A 201 0.21 -6.45 30.95
CA HIS A 201 0.58 -7.68 31.67
C HIS A 201 0.88 -8.89 30.75
N PHE A 202 1.28 -8.68 29.51
CA PHE A 202 1.52 -9.79 28.55
C PHE A 202 2.55 -10.80 29.06
N LYS A 203 3.61 -10.34 29.72
CA LYS A 203 4.58 -11.22 30.35
C LYS A 203 3.93 -12.14 31.39
N HIS A 204 3.02 -11.63 32.21
CA HIS A 204 2.30 -12.43 33.21
C HIS A 204 1.41 -13.51 32.56
N ILE A 205 0.84 -13.23 31.39
CA ILE A 205 0.08 -14.23 30.61
C ILE A 205 1.02 -15.37 30.21
N ASN A 206 2.19 -15.05 29.63
CA ASN A 206 3.18 -16.04 29.28
C ASN A 206 3.68 -16.87 30.48
N ASP A 207 3.95 -16.20 31.59
CA ASP A 207 4.47 -16.85 32.80
C ASP A 207 3.41 -17.76 33.45
N THR A 208 2.11 -17.44 33.33
CA THR A 208 1.01 -18.17 33.98
C THR A 208 0.42 -19.27 33.12
N TYR A 209 0.20 -19.00 31.82
CA TYR A 209 -0.52 -19.88 30.90
C TYR A 209 0.39 -20.49 29.82
N GLY A 210 1.69 -20.08 29.80
CA GLY A 210 2.66 -20.51 28.79
C GLY A 210 2.62 -19.71 27.48
N HIS A 211 3.69 -19.82 26.68
CA HIS A 211 3.83 -19.10 25.41
C HIS A 211 2.69 -19.38 24.40
N PRO A 212 2.14 -20.60 24.30
CA PRO A 212 1.00 -20.83 23.41
C PRO A 212 -0.24 -19.95 23.73
N ALA A 213 -0.47 -19.65 25.02
CA ALA A 213 -1.53 -18.75 25.44
C ALA A 213 -1.21 -17.29 25.08
N GLY A 214 0.06 -16.89 25.19
CA GLY A 214 0.52 -15.59 24.72
C GLY A 214 0.36 -15.40 23.22
N ASP A 215 0.72 -16.39 22.41
CA ASP A 215 0.53 -16.38 20.96
C ASP A 215 -0.95 -16.30 20.59
N ALA A 216 -1.82 -17.06 21.29
CA ALA A 216 -3.26 -16.98 21.11
C ALA A 216 -3.81 -15.59 21.49
N ALA A 217 -3.29 -14.98 22.56
CA ALA A 217 -3.66 -13.63 22.99
C ALA A 217 -3.26 -12.59 21.93
N LEU A 218 -2.02 -12.61 21.42
CA LEU A 218 -1.54 -11.73 20.35
C LEU A 218 -2.41 -11.86 19.09
N SER A 219 -2.68 -13.08 18.66
CA SER A 219 -3.49 -13.34 17.47
C SER A 219 -4.92 -12.81 17.61
N ARG A 220 -5.60 -13.05 18.75
CA ARG A 220 -6.96 -12.56 18.99
C ARG A 220 -7.02 -11.04 19.13
N VAL A 221 -6.03 -10.44 19.79
CA VAL A 221 -5.92 -8.97 19.88
C VAL A 221 -5.73 -8.36 18.50
N ALA A 222 -4.82 -8.89 17.67
CA ALA A 222 -4.63 -8.41 16.31
C ALA A 222 -5.92 -8.53 15.48
N GLN A 223 -6.66 -9.64 15.61
CA GLN A 223 -7.94 -9.83 14.93
C GLN A 223 -9.02 -8.84 15.42
N ALA A 224 -9.11 -8.59 16.73
CA ALA A 224 -10.04 -7.61 17.28
C ALA A 224 -9.74 -6.19 16.79
N ILE A 225 -8.46 -5.79 16.79
CA ILE A 225 -8.02 -4.50 16.25
C ILE A 225 -8.34 -4.41 14.74
N ARG A 226 -7.99 -5.44 13.97
CA ARG A 226 -8.24 -5.48 12.51
C ARG A 226 -9.72 -5.35 12.18
N SER A 227 -10.60 -5.96 12.97
CA SER A 227 -12.06 -5.84 12.82
C SER A 227 -12.61 -4.46 13.20
N ALA A 228 -11.88 -3.71 14.04
CA ALA A 228 -12.26 -2.38 14.48
C ALA A 228 -11.77 -1.25 13.59
N ILE A 229 -10.87 -1.51 12.62
CA ILE A 229 -10.29 -0.53 11.71
C ILE A 229 -10.74 -0.76 10.27
N ARG A 230 -10.51 0.22 9.37
CA ARG A 230 -10.85 0.14 7.95
C ARG A 230 -9.84 -0.73 7.20
N THR A 231 -10.24 -1.24 6.03
CA THR A 231 -9.35 -2.03 5.15
C THR A 231 -8.11 -1.24 4.72
N GLY A 232 -8.19 0.07 4.60
CA GLY A 232 -7.08 0.94 4.24
C GLY A 232 -6.14 1.28 5.42
N ASP A 233 -6.58 1.10 6.68
CA ASP A 233 -5.73 1.38 7.84
C ASP A 233 -4.68 0.27 8.01
N GLU A 234 -3.49 0.64 8.48
CA GLU A 234 -2.37 -0.27 8.62
C GLU A 234 -2.15 -0.67 10.07
N LEU A 235 -2.16 -1.98 10.32
CA LEU A 235 -1.87 -2.58 11.61
C LEU A 235 -0.55 -3.35 11.51
N VAL A 236 0.39 -3.00 12.37
CA VAL A 236 1.72 -3.61 12.43
C VAL A 236 1.94 -4.21 13.82
N HIS A 237 2.36 -5.47 13.88
CA HIS A 237 2.95 -6.06 15.07
C HIS A 237 4.39 -5.54 15.16
N TYR A 238 4.59 -4.54 16.04
CA TYR A 238 5.82 -3.78 16.11
C TYR A 238 6.94 -4.54 16.86
N GLY A 239 6.55 -5.38 17.79
CA GLY A 239 7.44 -6.32 18.47
C GLY A 239 6.94 -6.70 19.87
N GLY A 240 7.17 -7.94 20.30
CA GLY A 240 6.78 -8.41 21.63
C GLY A 240 5.27 -8.30 21.86
N ASP A 241 4.87 -7.36 22.65
CA ASP A 241 3.48 -7.03 23.02
C ASP A 241 3.00 -5.70 22.41
N GLU A 242 3.78 -5.11 21.50
CA GLU A 242 3.53 -3.80 20.93
C GLU A 242 2.93 -3.88 19.52
N PHE A 243 1.92 -3.05 19.27
CA PHE A 243 1.32 -2.83 17.94
C PHE A 243 1.39 -1.35 17.55
N PHE A 244 1.54 -1.12 16.26
CA PHE A 244 1.47 0.19 15.63
C PHE A 244 0.25 0.25 14.70
N LEU A 245 -0.48 1.37 14.74
CA LEU A 245 -1.62 1.66 13.88
C LEU A 245 -1.40 2.96 13.13
N LEU A 246 -1.55 2.93 11.81
CA LEU A 246 -1.64 4.13 10.97
C LEU A 246 -3.05 4.22 10.38
N PHE A 247 -3.70 5.34 10.61
CA PHE A 247 -5.03 5.60 10.08
C PHE A 247 -4.94 6.51 8.87
N HIS A 248 -5.59 6.11 7.79
CA HIS A 248 -5.71 6.93 6.59
C HIS A 248 -6.97 7.79 6.67
N ASP A 249 -6.84 9.06 6.31
CA ASP A 249 -7.95 10.05 6.28
C ASP A 249 -8.76 10.10 7.59
N MET A 250 -8.08 10.00 8.73
CA MET A 250 -8.73 10.10 10.03
C MET A 250 -8.51 11.49 10.64
N PRO A 251 -9.58 12.26 10.86
CA PRO A 251 -9.46 13.57 11.49
C PRO A 251 -9.12 13.41 12.98
N GLN A 252 -8.31 14.35 13.50
CA GLN A 252 -7.82 14.35 14.88
C GLN A 252 -8.93 14.18 15.94
N ASN A 253 -10.09 14.82 15.72
CA ASN A 253 -11.21 14.76 16.67
C ASN A 253 -11.88 13.38 16.76
N ALA A 254 -11.70 12.50 15.76
CA ALA A 254 -12.24 11.13 15.76
C ALA A 254 -11.29 10.15 16.45
N LEU A 255 -10.00 10.46 16.57
CA LEU A 255 -8.97 9.55 17.05
C LEU A 255 -9.31 8.98 18.43
N LYS A 256 -9.62 9.82 19.42
CA LYS A 256 -9.92 9.38 20.78
C LYS A 256 -11.05 8.34 20.83
N LYS A 257 -12.15 8.59 20.10
CA LYS A 257 -13.29 7.69 20.04
C LYS A 257 -12.90 6.36 19.38
N LYS A 258 -12.08 6.40 18.35
CA LYS A 258 -11.60 5.21 17.66
C LYS A 258 -10.72 4.35 18.59
N LEU A 259 -9.75 4.97 19.27
CA LEU A 259 -8.86 4.26 20.19
C LEU A 259 -9.65 3.63 21.36
N GLU A 260 -10.64 4.32 21.90
CA GLU A 260 -11.49 3.78 22.95
C GLU A 260 -12.33 2.59 22.46
N SER A 261 -12.84 2.64 21.22
CA SER A 261 -13.50 1.51 20.59
C SER A 261 -12.58 0.28 20.45
N ILE A 262 -11.33 0.48 20.07
CA ILE A 262 -10.33 -0.58 19.97
C ILE A 262 -10.02 -1.16 21.36
N ARG A 263 -9.77 -0.29 22.36
CA ARG A 263 -9.52 -0.71 23.74
C ARG A 263 -10.66 -1.59 24.28
N ALA A 264 -11.91 -1.14 24.12
CA ALA A 264 -13.09 -1.88 24.58
C ALA A 264 -13.25 -3.21 23.83
N ALA A 265 -12.95 -3.27 22.54
CA ALA A 265 -12.97 -4.51 21.77
C ALA A 265 -11.95 -5.53 22.31
N VAL A 266 -10.73 -5.08 22.65
CA VAL A 266 -9.73 -5.94 23.25
C VAL A 266 -10.13 -6.40 24.65
N GLU A 267 -10.64 -5.50 25.49
CA GLU A 267 -11.09 -5.81 26.86
C GLU A 267 -12.24 -6.86 26.88
N SER A 268 -13.06 -6.88 25.82
CA SER A 268 -14.18 -7.84 25.70
C SER A 268 -13.78 -9.24 25.21
N LEU A 269 -12.49 -9.47 24.90
CA LEU A 269 -12.04 -10.76 24.40
C LEU A 269 -12.19 -11.87 25.45
N GLU A 270 -12.68 -13.01 24.99
CA GLU A 270 -12.78 -14.23 25.77
C GLU A 270 -11.83 -15.29 25.23
N PHE A 271 -11.29 -16.10 26.13
CA PHE A 271 -10.33 -17.17 25.84
C PHE A 271 -10.85 -18.51 26.40
N PRO A 272 -11.79 -19.19 25.71
CA PRO A 272 -12.38 -20.42 26.22
C PRO A 272 -11.35 -21.52 26.48
N GLU A 273 -10.26 -21.54 25.70
CA GLU A 273 -9.18 -22.51 25.83
C GLU A 273 -8.26 -22.23 27.05
N TYR A 274 -8.34 -21.02 27.62
CA TYR A 274 -7.55 -20.57 28.75
C TYR A 274 -8.45 -19.92 29.82
N PRO A 275 -9.18 -20.71 30.64
CA PRO A 275 -10.12 -20.18 31.61
C PRO A 275 -9.47 -19.17 32.56
N GLY A 276 -10.09 -18.01 32.71
CA GLY A 276 -9.58 -16.94 33.57
C GLY A 276 -8.57 -15.99 32.90
N LEU A 277 -8.06 -16.28 31.71
CA LEU A 277 -7.24 -15.35 30.98
C LEU A 277 -8.05 -14.09 30.61
N ARG A 278 -7.54 -12.94 30.94
CA ARG A 278 -8.05 -11.63 30.56
C ARG A 278 -6.89 -10.82 30.02
N ILE A 279 -7.15 -10.02 29.01
CA ILE A 279 -6.15 -9.12 28.42
C ILE A 279 -6.76 -7.74 28.24
N THR A 280 -5.95 -6.73 28.47
CA THR A 280 -6.27 -5.33 28.18
C THR A 280 -5.14 -4.69 27.40
N VAL A 281 -5.36 -3.52 26.89
CA VAL A 281 -4.39 -2.78 26.10
C VAL A 281 -4.34 -1.32 26.53
N SER A 282 -3.12 -0.81 26.67
CA SER A 282 -2.85 0.62 26.82
C SER A 282 -2.55 1.20 25.43
N ILE A 283 -3.12 2.37 25.11
CA ILE A 283 -3.05 2.96 23.77
C ILE A 283 -2.66 4.44 23.86
N GLY A 284 -1.59 4.81 23.17
CA GLY A 284 -1.19 6.20 22.96
C GLY A 284 -1.43 6.64 21.52
N GLY A 285 -2.16 7.73 21.32
CA GLY A 285 -2.47 8.27 20.00
C GLY A 285 -1.86 9.64 19.76
N ALA A 286 -1.48 9.91 18.52
CA ALA A 286 -0.98 11.20 18.08
C ALA A 286 -1.51 11.56 16.69
N HIS A 287 -1.61 12.88 16.46
CA HIS A 287 -1.87 13.45 15.15
C HIS A 287 -0.88 14.61 14.95
N ALA A 288 -0.11 14.58 13.87
CA ALA A 288 0.87 15.62 13.58
C ALA A 288 1.16 15.71 12.08
N VAL A 289 1.74 16.82 11.69
CA VAL A 289 2.31 17.08 10.36
C VAL A 289 3.83 17.02 10.47
N GLY A 290 4.50 16.39 9.52
CA GLY A 290 5.95 16.22 9.45
C GLY A 290 6.37 14.76 9.30
N PRO A 291 7.62 14.41 9.63
CA PRO A 291 8.11 13.04 9.56
C PRO A 291 7.28 12.08 10.42
N LEU A 292 6.94 10.91 9.87
CA LEU A 292 6.17 9.89 10.60
C LEU A 292 6.86 9.52 11.92
N ALA A 293 8.19 9.44 11.91
CA ALA A 293 8.99 9.09 13.09
C ALA A 293 8.74 10.04 14.29
N ASP A 294 8.54 11.33 14.04
CA ASP A 294 8.24 12.33 15.08
C ASP A 294 6.83 12.10 15.64
N THR A 295 5.87 11.74 14.77
CA THR A 295 4.50 11.44 15.21
C THR A 295 4.46 10.14 16.02
N VAL A 296 5.27 9.13 15.65
CA VAL A 296 5.44 7.89 16.44
C VAL A 296 5.99 8.20 17.83
N GLN A 297 7.01 9.06 17.94
CA GLN A 297 7.55 9.45 19.23
C GLN A 297 6.50 10.16 20.13
N LYS A 298 5.64 10.99 19.54
CA LYS A 298 4.51 11.64 20.24
C LYS A 298 3.50 10.60 20.73
N ALA A 299 3.15 9.60 19.91
CA ALA A 299 2.26 8.53 20.31
C ALA A 299 2.85 7.65 21.43
N ASP A 300 4.15 7.38 21.38
CA ASP A 300 4.85 6.63 22.42
C ASP A 300 4.83 7.36 23.77
N GLN A 301 5.03 8.68 23.77
CA GLN A 301 4.87 9.50 24.99
C GLN A 301 3.43 9.41 25.54
N ALA A 302 2.43 9.46 24.68
CA ALA A 302 1.04 9.27 25.12
C ALA A 302 0.80 7.85 25.66
N LEU A 303 1.39 6.82 25.03
CA LEU A 303 1.32 5.45 25.51
C LEU A 303 1.93 5.28 26.90
N TYR A 304 3.07 5.92 27.15
CA TYR A 304 3.68 5.92 28.47
C TYR A 304 2.71 6.42 29.55
N HIS A 305 1.94 7.47 29.28
CA HIS A 305 0.93 7.97 30.21
C HIS A 305 -0.25 7.00 30.36
N ALA A 306 -0.68 6.34 29.27
CA ALA A 306 -1.74 5.33 29.32
C ALA A 306 -1.32 4.13 30.19
N LYS A 307 -0.08 3.67 30.07
CA LYS A 307 0.50 2.54 30.84
C LYS A 307 0.49 2.77 32.36
N ALA A 308 0.53 4.01 32.84
CA ALA A 308 0.53 4.31 34.27
C ALA A 308 -0.74 3.80 34.99
N ALA A 309 -1.90 3.80 34.31
CA ALA A 309 -3.17 3.33 34.85
C ALA A 309 -3.66 2.02 34.21
N LYS A 310 -3.06 1.59 33.10
CA LYS A 310 -3.40 0.44 32.26
C LYS A 310 -4.85 0.46 31.74
N ASN A 311 -5.15 -0.38 30.75
CA ASN A 311 -6.47 -0.45 30.11
C ASN A 311 -7.04 0.94 29.79
N ARG A 312 -6.23 1.78 29.15
CA ARG A 312 -6.55 3.21 28.94
C ARG A 312 -6.06 3.71 27.60
N THR A 313 -6.71 4.76 27.11
CA THR A 313 -6.28 5.53 25.96
C THR A 313 -5.77 6.91 26.39
N ALA A 314 -4.68 7.38 25.80
CA ALA A 314 -4.18 8.74 25.96
C ALA A 314 -3.88 9.34 24.58
N LEU A 315 -4.06 10.65 24.44
CA LEU A 315 -3.64 11.38 23.24
C LEU A 315 -2.47 12.28 23.60
N TYR A 316 -1.53 12.38 22.68
CA TYR A 316 -0.49 13.38 22.78
C TYR A 316 -1.10 14.79 22.75
N LYS A 317 -0.72 15.61 23.70
CA LYS A 317 -1.04 17.05 23.76
C LYS A 317 0.27 17.79 23.93
N GLU A 318 0.47 18.85 23.15
CA GLU A 318 1.68 19.69 23.26
C GLU A 318 1.89 20.29 24.65
N ASP A 319 0.83 20.36 25.47
CA ASP A 319 0.85 20.90 26.84
C ASP A 319 1.21 19.87 27.94
N LEU A 320 1.65 18.65 27.57
CA LEU A 320 2.09 17.61 28.52
C LEU A 320 3.61 17.64 28.77
N GLN A 321 4.23 18.83 28.74
CA GLN A 321 5.60 19.04 29.20
C GLN A 321 5.68 19.28 30.70
#